data_18531cb5c4566c431bc506d013622eb3
#
_entry.id   18531cb5c4566c431bc506d013622eb3
#
_cell.length_a   1.000
_cell.length_b   1.000
_cell.length_c   1.000
_cell.angle_alpha   90.00
_cell.angle_beta   90.00
_cell.angle_gamma   90.00
#
_symmetry.space_group_name_H-M   'P 1'
#
loop_
_entity.id
_entity.type
_entity.pdbx_description
1 polymer ?
#
loop_
_entity_poly.entity_id
_entity_poly.type
_entity_poly.pdbx_seq_one_letter_code
_entity_poly.pdbx_strand_id
1 'polypeptide(L)'
;IEATTTLTRTGLHIHAHALMACGALDAEGGWIAPRRTERFLFPVHALSRVFAGKFRAALRAAERDGTLRDDPLPTAGQRQRRLQRLTEKNWVVYAKTPLAGPAAVLDYLARYTHRTAIGHERILAVRDDGVRLRVRADGNGGKNAGKNAGKKIVRIDGAVFVGRFLLHVLPAGFTRIRHYGLLAPAHKTRCLSQARAALAMPVPNPIAQETMAAFMRRVARIELER
;
A
#
# COMPACT_ATOMS: atom_id res chain seq x y z
N ILE A 1 0.46 5.76 5.04
CA ILE A 1 0.41 5.57 3.58
C ILE A 1 1.36 4.42 3.25
N GLU A 2 0.84 3.38 2.72
CA GLU A 2 1.59 2.25 2.23
C GLU A 2 1.57 2.25 0.71
N ALA A 3 2.73 2.10 0.08
CA ALA A 3 2.83 1.90 -1.35
C ALA A 3 2.94 0.39 -1.63
N THR A 4 1.97 -0.15 -2.33
CA THR A 4 1.96 -1.57 -2.70
C THR A 4 2.13 -1.69 -4.21
N THR A 5 2.98 -2.60 -4.64
CA THR A 5 3.19 -2.92 -6.04
C THR A 5 2.57 -4.28 -6.32
N THR A 6 1.62 -4.34 -7.23
CA THR A 6 1.03 -5.61 -7.66
C THR A 6 1.46 -5.92 -9.09
N LEU A 7 1.92 -7.14 -9.30
CA LEU A 7 2.22 -7.65 -10.64
C LEU A 7 0.92 -8.00 -11.35
N THR A 8 0.66 -7.32 -12.43
CA THR A 8 -0.42 -7.67 -13.35
C THR A 8 0.18 -8.28 -14.62
N ARG A 9 -0.66 -8.88 -15.46
CA ARG A 9 -0.24 -9.42 -16.76
C ARG A 9 0.38 -8.35 -17.68
N THR A 10 0.00 -7.08 -17.48
CA THR A 10 0.40 -5.94 -18.30
C THR A 10 1.56 -5.13 -17.72
N GLY A 11 2.09 -5.50 -16.55
CA GLY A 11 3.23 -4.79 -15.93
C GLY A 11 3.02 -4.44 -14.46
N LEU A 12 3.85 -3.52 -13.99
CA LEU A 12 3.81 -2.98 -12.63
C LEU A 12 2.56 -2.11 -12.41
N HIS A 13 1.75 -2.46 -11.43
CA HIS A 13 0.65 -1.64 -10.96
C HIS A 13 1.01 -1.02 -9.60
N ILE A 14 1.55 0.19 -9.64
CA ILE A 14 1.94 0.93 -8.44
C ILE A 14 0.69 1.62 -7.87
N HIS A 15 0.41 1.40 -6.59
CA HIS A 15 -0.67 2.07 -5.88
C HIS A 15 -0.29 2.27 -4.41
N ALA A 16 -0.93 3.23 -3.76
CA ALA A 16 -0.71 3.54 -2.37
C ALA A 16 -1.99 3.29 -1.56
N HIS A 17 -1.85 2.62 -0.43
CA HIS A 17 -2.90 2.49 0.57
C HIS A 17 -2.67 3.54 1.65
N ALA A 18 -3.70 4.30 2.00
CA ALA A 18 -3.64 5.28 3.07
C ALA A 18 -4.69 4.93 4.14
N LEU A 19 -4.23 4.77 5.38
CA LEU A 19 -5.11 4.69 6.54
C LEU A 19 -5.05 6.04 7.25
N MET A 20 -6.21 6.61 7.53
CA MET A 20 -6.33 7.95 8.07
C MET A 20 -7.24 7.95 9.29
N ALA A 21 -6.84 8.64 10.36
CA ALA A 21 -7.69 8.84 11.52
C ALA A 21 -8.94 9.64 11.11
N CYS A 22 -10.08 9.24 11.63
CA CYS A 22 -11.34 9.94 11.42
C CYS A 22 -11.52 11.01 12.49
N GLY A 23 -10.69 12.05 12.43
CA GLY A 23 -10.64 13.18 13.36
C GLY A 23 -9.24 13.78 13.47
N ALA A 24 -9.13 14.83 14.25
CA ALA A 24 -7.89 15.56 14.49
C ALA A 24 -7.85 16.06 15.94
N LEU A 25 -6.64 16.36 16.42
CA LEU A 25 -6.47 17.13 17.67
C LEU A 25 -6.53 18.62 17.35
N ASP A 26 -7.22 19.38 18.18
CA ASP A 26 -7.11 20.84 18.19
C ASP A 26 -5.84 21.33 18.92
N ALA A 27 -5.68 22.64 19.04
CA ALA A 27 -4.51 23.23 19.69
C ALA A 27 -4.47 22.93 21.20
N GLU A 28 -5.61 22.73 21.81
CA GLU A 28 -5.81 22.46 23.25
C GLU A 28 -5.72 20.95 23.57
N GLY A 29 -5.59 20.10 22.54
CA GLY A 29 -5.51 18.62 22.68
C GLY A 29 -6.87 17.93 22.72
N GLY A 30 -7.95 18.63 22.45
CA GLY A 30 -9.28 18.07 22.28
C GLY A 30 -9.42 17.32 20.96
N TRP A 31 -10.38 16.39 20.89
CA TRP A 31 -10.64 15.63 19.67
C TRP A 31 -11.75 16.25 18.84
N ILE A 32 -11.41 16.66 17.63
CA ILE A 32 -12.37 17.16 16.66
C ILE A 32 -12.80 16.01 15.75
N ALA A 33 -14.04 15.58 15.87
CA ALA A 33 -14.63 14.63 14.94
C ALA A 33 -15.03 15.32 13.62
N PRO A 34 -14.96 14.63 12.48
CA PRO A 34 -15.38 15.20 11.21
C PRO A 34 -16.90 15.42 11.20
N ARG A 35 -17.34 16.50 10.56
CA ARG A 35 -18.79 16.85 10.51
C ARG A 35 -19.65 15.84 9.75
N ARG A 36 -19.05 15.02 8.87
CA ARG A 36 -19.73 14.00 8.05
C ARG A 36 -18.91 12.74 8.07
N THR A 37 -19.38 11.71 8.77
CA THR A 37 -18.69 10.42 8.93
C THR A 37 -19.35 9.29 8.14
N GLU A 38 -20.53 9.51 7.56
CA GLU A 38 -21.39 8.42 7.10
C GLU A 38 -20.88 7.67 5.89
N ARG A 39 -20.05 8.30 5.03
CA ARG A 39 -19.56 7.67 3.79
C ARG A 39 -18.06 7.81 3.59
N PHE A 40 -17.55 9.04 3.55
CA PHE A 40 -16.14 9.32 3.21
C PHE A 40 -15.63 10.52 3.98
N LEU A 41 -14.39 10.46 4.42
CA LEU A 41 -13.72 11.60 5.05
C LEU A 41 -13.51 12.75 4.06
N PHE A 42 -13.21 12.42 2.78
CA PHE A 42 -13.05 13.40 1.71
C PHE A 42 -13.73 12.95 0.42
N PRO A 43 -14.23 13.90 -0.41
CA PRO A 43 -14.77 13.58 -1.72
C PRO A 43 -13.69 12.99 -2.64
N VAL A 44 -13.98 11.84 -3.24
CA VAL A 44 -13.05 11.09 -4.10
C VAL A 44 -12.54 11.94 -5.27
N HIS A 45 -13.42 12.72 -5.91
CA HIS A 45 -13.03 13.60 -7.03
C HIS A 45 -12.07 14.72 -6.60
N ALA A 46 -12.26 15.28 -5.40
CA ALA A 46 -11.36 16.30 -4.87
C ALA A 46 -9.97 15.68 -4.59
N LEU A 47 -9.94 14.51 -3.94
CA LEU A 47 -8.70 13.78 -3.70
C LEU A 47 -7.97 13.43 -4.99
N SER A 48 -8.70 12.96 -6.02
CA SER A 48 -8.13 12.64 -7.34
C SER A 48 -7.43 13.84 -7.96
N ARG A 49 -8.09 15.01 -7.97
CA ARG A 49 -7.51 16.25 -8.53
C ARG A 49 -6.29 16.73 -7.73
N VAL A 50 -6.39 16.75 -6.41
CA VAL A 50 -5.28 17.18 -5.54
C VAL A 50 -4.09 16.24 -5.70
N PHE A 51 -4.32 14.93 -5.71
CA PHE A 51 -3.26 13.95 -5.89
C PHE A 51 -2.57 14.10 -7.26
N ALA A 52 -3.34 14.22 -8.33
CA ALA A 52 -2.82 14.44 -9.68
C ALA A 52 -1.97 15.73 -9.77
N GLY A 53 -2.43 16.83 -9.15
CA GLY A 53 -1.70 18.09 -9.11
C GLY A 53 -0.37 17.97 -8.37
N LYS A 54 -0.39 17.39 -7.17
CA LYS A 54 0.82 17.19 -6.36
C LYS A 54 1.81 16.22 -7.01
N PHE A 55 1.34 15.13 -7.60
CA PHE A 55 2.20 14.17 -8.29
C PHE A 55 2.92 14.83 -9.48
N ARG A 56 2.19 15.59 -10.30
CA ARG A 56 2.80 16.32 -11.43
C ARG A 56 3.80 17.38 -10.98
N ALA A 57 3.51 18.09 -9.89
CA ALA A 57 4.44 19.05 -9.33
C ALA A 57 5.72 18.37 -8.83
N ALA A 58 5.59 17.24 -8.13
CA ALA A 58 6.73 16.46 -7.67
C ALA A 58 7.55 15.88 -8.83
N LEU A 59 6.89 15.39 -9.88
CA LEU A 59 7.58 14.87 -11.06
C LEU A 59 8.38 15.96 -11.77
N ARG A 60 7.79 17.16 -11.95
CA ARG A 60 8.51 18.31 -12.52
C ARG A 60 9.69 18.75 -11.65
N ALA A 61 9.56 18.71 -10.33
CA ALA A 61 10.66 19.00 -9.42
C ALA A 61 11.79 17.97 -9.61
N ALA A 62 11.48 16.68 -9.58
CA ALA A 62 12.45 15.60 -9.77
C ALA A 62 13.17 15.67 -11.14
N GLU A 63 12.47 16.10 -12.19
CA GLU A 63 13.06 16.35 -13.50
C GLU A 63 14.07 17.54 -13.45
N ARG A 64 13.69 18.67 -12.82
CA ARG A 64 14.57 19.83 -12.69
C ARG A 64 15.81 19.53 -11.85
N ASP A 65 15.63 18.80 -10.76
CA ASP A 65 16.67 18.50 -9.78
C ASP A 65 17.55 17.31 -10.23
N GLY A 66 17.26 16.69 -11.39
CA GLY A 66 17.98 15.54 -11.90
C GLY A 66 17.87 14.27 -11.06
N THR A 67 16.91 14.21 -10.15
CA THR A 67 16.68 13.02 -9.31
C THR A 67 15.89 11.95 -10.05
N LEU A 68 15.15 12.32 -11.10
CA LEU A 68 14.51 11.35 -11.98
C LEU A 68 15.53 10.83 -12.98
N ARG A 69 15.88 9.55 -12.86
CA ARG A 69 16.79 8.86 -13.76
C ARG A 69 15.99 8.05 -14.77
N ASP A 70 15.99 8.51 -16.01
CA ASP A 70 15.49 7.76 -17.16
C ASP A 70 16.68 7.32 -18.03
N ASP A 71 16.65 6.09 -18.51
CA ASP A 71 17.60 5.59 -19.46
C ASP A 71 16.86 4.96 -20.67
N PRO A 72 16.99 5.49 -21.87
CA PRO A 72 17.64 6.77 -22.22
C PRO A 72 16.88 8.00 -21.71
N LEU A 73 17.62 9.11 -21.50
CA LEU A 73 17.02 10.37 -21.07
C LEU A 73 16.01 10.86 -22.12
N PRO A 74 14.78 11.18 -21.74
CA PRO A 74 13.78 11.64 -22.68
C PRO A 74 14.10 13.04 -23.21
N THR A 75 13.79 13.30 -24.47
CA THR A 75 13.83 14.65 -25.04
C THR A 75 12.83 15.57 -24.37
N ALA A 76 13.02 16.89 -24.49
CA ALA A 76 12.08 17.89 -23.96
C ALA A 76 10.64 17.65 -24.46
N GLY A 77 10.47 17.31 -25.74
CA GLY A 77 9.17 17.00 -26.32
C GLY A 77 8.56 15.71 -25.78
N GLN A 78 9.36 14.70 -25.46
CA GLN A 78 8.88 13.47 -24.81
C GLN A 78 8.44 13.74 -23.38
N ARG A 79 9.19 14.55 -22.62
CA ARG A 79 8.81 14.98 -21.27
C ARG A 79 7.49 15.73 -21.27
N GLN A 80 7.34 16.70 -22.16
CA GLN A 80 6.09 17.47 -22.29
C GLN A 80 4.91 16.57 -22.60
N ARG A 81 5.02 15.63 -23.53
CA ARG A 81 3.97 14.65 -23.85
C ARG A 81 3.63 13.73 -22.67
N ARG A 82 4.63 13.28 -21.89
CA ARG A 82 4.39 12.49 -20.67
C ARG A 82 3.55 13.28 -19.66
N LEU A 83 3.94 14.51 -19.37
CA LEU A 83 3.20 15.39 -18.43
C LEU A 83 1.77 15.65 -18.92
N GLN A 84 1.58 15.89 -20.22
CA GLN A 84 0.25 16.08 -20.80
C GLN A 84 -0.63 14.83 -20.63
N ARG A 85 -0.14 13.64 -20.95
CA ARG A 85 -0.87 12.38 -20.75
C ARG A 85 -1.31 12.17 -19.30
N LEU A 86 -0.54 12.65 -18.33
CA LEU A 86 -0.92 12.59 -16.91
C LEU A 86 -2.05 13.56 -16.57
N THR A 87 -2.29 14.60 -17.38
CA THR A 87 -3.43 15.52 -17.20
C THR A 87 -4.73 14.96 -17.78
N GLU A 88 -4.64 14.19 -18.84
CA GLU A 88 -5.78 13.65 -19.57
C GLU A 88 -6.41 12.44 -18.87
N LYS A 89 -5.65 11.76 -18.00
CA LYS A 89 -6.14 10.59 -17.27
C LYS A 89 -6.77 10.97 -15.93
N ASN A 90 -7.96 10.46 -15.70
CA ASN A 90 -8.54 10.48 -14.36
C ASN A 90 -7.73 9.57 -13.44
N TRP A 91 -7.20 10.14 -12.37
CA TRP A 91 -6.48 9.39 -11.35
C TRP A 91 -7.48 8.62 -10.50
N VAL A 92 -7.28 7.31 -10.43
CA VAL A 92 -8.15 6.43 -9.66
C VAL A 92 -7.86 6.61 -8.18
N VAL A 93 -8.83 7.15 -7.47
CA VAL A 93 -8.83 7.21 -6.01
C VAL A 93 -10.05 6.44 -5.52
N TYR A 94 -9.81 5.53 -4.61
CA TYR A 94 -10.85 4.75 -3.98
C TYR A 94 -10.88 5.04 -2.48
N ALA A 95 -11.97 5.57 -1.99
CA ALA A 95 -12.19 5.77 -0.56
C ALA A 95 -13.21 4.74 -0.05
N LYS A 96 -12.92 4.15 1.10
CA LYS A 96 -13.82 3.26 1.82
C LYS A 96 -14.51 4.00 2.94
N THR A 97 -15.66 3.49 3.34
CA THR A 97 -16.28 3.84 4.62
C THR A 97 -15.33 3.55 5.78
N PRO A 98 -15.47 4.25 6.91
CA PRO A 98 -14.66 4.00 8.08
C PRO A 98 -14.65 2.52 8.48
N LEU A 99 -13.50 2.03 8.90
CA LEU A 99 -13.35 0.66 9.39
C LEU A 99 -13.97 0.53 10.78
N ALA A 100 -14.73 -0.53 10.99
CA ALA A 100 -15.41 -0.79 12.26
C ALA A 100 -14.43 -1.35 13.31
N GLY A 101 -13.70 -0.46 13.97
CA GLY A 101 -12.87 -0.79 15.12
C GLY A 101 -11.47 -1.35 14.82
N PRO A 102 -10.69 -1.60 15.88
CA PRO A 102 -9.27 -1.96 15.77
C PRO A 102 -9.01 -3.27 15.03
N ALA A 103 -9.85 -4.28 15.23
CA ALA A 103 -9.69 -5.58 14.58
C ALA A 103 -9.80 -5.47 13.05
N ALA A 104 -10.76 -4.67 12.55
CA ALA A 104 -10.93 -4.43 11.11
C ALA A 104 -9.73 -3.65 10.52
N VAL A 105 -9.15 -2.73 11.31
CA VAL A 105 -7.93 -2.00 10.92
C VAL A 105 -6.74 -2.95 10.83
N LEU A 106 -6.55 -3.81 11.82
CA LEU A 106 -5.45 -4.79 11.84
C LEU A 106 -5.59 -5.80 10.69
N ASP A 107 -6.80 -6.31 10.44
CA ASP A 107 -7.05 -7.22 9.31
C ASP A 107 -6.79 -6.53 7.96
N TYR A 108 -7.16 -5.27 7.83
CA TYR A 108 -6.84 -4.49 6.64
C TYR A 108 -5.32 -4.33 6.46
N LEU A 109 -4.61 -3.91 7.50
CA LEU A 109 -3.16 -3.73 7.44
C LEU A 109 -2.45 -5.06 7.16
N ALA A 110 -2.80 -6.15 7.84
CA ALA A 110 -2.18 -7.46 7.64
C ALA A 110 -2.27 -7.96 6.20
N ARG A 111 -3.34 -7.63 5.49
CA ARG A 111 -3.51 -8.03 4.07
C ARG A 111 -2.51 -7.35 3.14
N TYR A 112 -2.03 -6.16 3.48
CA TYR A 112 -1.21 -5.35 2.59
C TYR A 112 0.25 -5.27 3.04
N THR A 113 0.53 -5.30 4.34
CA THR A 113 1.90 -5.21 4.87
C THR A 113 2.70 -6.51 4.73
N HIS A 114 2.02 -7.66 4.82
CA HIS A 114 2.69 -8.97 4.80
C HIS A 114 2.67 -9.69 3.44
N ARG A 115 1.89 -9.19 2.47
CA ARG A 115 1.87 -9.81 1.14
C ARG A 115 2.99 -9.25 0.28
N THR A 116 4.02 -10.06 0.11
CA THR A 116 5.01 -9.89 -0.96
C THR A 116 4.44 -10.44 -2.27
N ALA A 117 5.04 -10.08 -3.38
CA ALA A 117 4.73 -10.38 -4.78
C ALA A 117 3.69 -11.48 -5.07
N ILE A 118 3.86 -12.66 -4.49
CA ILE A 118 3.00 -13.83 -4.73
C ILE A 118 2.99 -14.72 -3.48
N GLY A 119 1.81 -15.20 -3.06
CA GLY A 119 1.71 -16.24 -2.04
C GLY A 119 2.15 -17.58 -2.59
N HIS A 120 2.89 -18.37 -1.81
CA HIS A 120 3.44 -19.65 -2.26
C HIS A 120 2.34 -20.62 -2.69
N GLU A 121 1.13 -20.53 -2.10
CA GLU A 121 -0.04 -21.33 -2.46
C GLU A 121 -0.50 -21.13 -3.93
N ARG A 122 0.02 -20.12 -4.59
CA ARG A 122 -0.23 -19.82 -6.00
C ARG A 122 0.81 -20.45 -6.92
N ILE A 123 1.95 -20.89 -6.39
CA ILE A 123 2.98 -21.61 -7.12
C ILE A 123 2.60 -23.10 -7.08
N LEU A 124 2.15 -23.64 -8.20
CA LEU A 124 1.64 -25.02 -8.27
C LEU A 124 2.75 -26.03 -8.57
N ALA A 125 3.72 -25.64 -9.38
CA ALA A 125 4.85 -26.47 -9.72
C ALA A 125 6.01 -25.62 -10.25
N VAL A 126 7.22 -26.07 -9.96
CA VAL A 126 8.46 -25.57 -10.58
C VAL A 126 9.06 -26.76 -11.33
N ARG A 127 9.29 -26.62 -12.62
CA ARG A 127 9.82 -27.66 -13.50
C ARG A 127 10.86 -27.06 -14.45
N ASP A 128 11.58 -27.89 -15.15
CA ASP A 128 12.58 -27.44 -16.13
C ASP A 128 11.96 -26.61 -17.26
N ASP A 129 10.69 -26.84 -17.58
CA ASP A 129 9.93 -26.09 -18.58
C ASP A 129 9.34 -24.77 -18.07
N GLY A 130 9.50 -24.45 -16.79
CA GLY A 130 9.05 -23.19 -16.17
C GLY A 130 8.21 -23.37 -14.91
N VAL A 131 7.61 -22.24 -14.47
CA VAL A 131 6.81 -22.15 -13.25
C VAL A 131 5.33 -22.12 -13.59
N ARG A 132 4.55 -22.98 -12.96
CA ARG A 132 3.09 -23.01 -13.09
C ARG A 132 2.44 -22.27 -11.95
N LEU A 133 1.67 -21.24 -12.29
CA LEU A 133 1.05 -20.32 -11.35
C LEU A 133 -0.47 -20.36 -11.48
N ARG A 134 -1.14 -20.32 -10.32
CA ARG A 134 -2.57 -20.06 -10.26
C ARG A 134 -2.82 -18.57 -10.27
N VAL A 135 -3.44 -18.06 -11.32
CA VAL A 135 -3.79 -16.64 -11.48
C VAL A 135 -5.30 -16.48 -11.60
N ARG A 136 -5.77 -15.26 -11.32
CA ARG A 136 -7.17 -14.94 -11.60
C ARG A 136 -7.39 -14.96 -13.11
N ALA A 137 -8.46 -15.61 -13.57
CA ALA A 137 -8.85 -15.50 -14.96
C ALA A 137 -9.24 -14.04 -15.26
N ASP A 138 -8.77 -13.52 -16.41
CA ASP A 138 -9.21 -12.20 -16.89
C ASP A 138 -10.66 -12.36 -17.34
N GLY A 139 -11.59 -12.13 -16.45
CA GLY A 139 -12.95 -11.83 -16.81
C GLY A 139 -13.08 -10.32 -16.82
N ASN A 140 -13.79 -9.77 -17.78
CA ASN A 140 -14.29 -8.41 -17.76
C ASN A 140 -15.11 -8.28 -16.45
N GLY A 141 -14.41 -7.96 -15.34
CA GLY A 141 -14.96 -7.94 -14.00
C GLY A 141 -15.93 -6.79 -13.84
N GLY A 142 -17.11 -6.96 -14.40
CA GLY A 142 -18.26 -6.22 -13.96
C GLY A 142 -18.40 -6.40 -12.45
N LYS A 143 -18.92 -5.40 -11.78
CA LYS A 143 -19.13 -5.31 -10.32
C LYS A 143 -19.81 -6.52 -9.67
N ASN A 144 -20.24 -7.51 -10.45
CA ASN A 144 -20.95 -8.74 -10.07
C ASN A 144 -20.13 -10.05 -10.21
N ALA A 145 -18.82 -10.00 -10.48
CA ALA A 145 -18.00 -11.19 -10.44
C ALA A 145 -17.83 -11.65 -8.99
N GLY A 146 -18.70 -12.54 -8.55
CA GLY A 146 -18.70 -13.15 -7.23
C GLY A 146 -17.37 -13.84 -6.90
N LYS A 147 -17.24 -14.37 -5.67
CA LYS A 147 -16.06 -15.04 -5.11
C LYS A 147 -15.49 -16.19 -6.01
N ASN A 148 -16.19 -16.57 -7.06
CA ASN A 148 -15.84 -17.58 -8.05
C ASN A 148 -15.34 -17.02 -9.39
N ALA A 149 -14.79 -15.79 -9.44
CA ALA A 149 -14.05 -15.34 -10.61
C ALA A 149 -13.00 -16.40 -10.94
N GLY A 150 -13.14 -17.06 -12.09
CA GLY A 150 -12.42 -18.27 -12.47
C GLY A 150 -10.92 -18.12 -12.23
N LYS A 151 -10.32 -19.14 -11.65
CA LYS A 151 -8.87 -19.26 -11.52
C LYS A 151 -8.36 -20.01 -12.74
N LYS A 152 -7.31 -19.50 -13.37
CA LYS A 152 -6.60 -20.20 -14.45
C LYS A 152 -5.18 -20.51 -14.05
N ILE A 153 -4.62 -21.55 -14.64
CA ILE A 153 -3.22 -21.91 -14.50
C ILE A 153 -2.48 -21.33 -15.69
N VAL A 154 -1.41 -20.61 -15.43
CA VAL A 154 -0.49 -20.12 -16.45
C VAL A 154 0.90 -20.69 -16.20
N ARG A 155 1.60 -20.98 -17.28
CA ARG A 155 3.02 -21.32 -17.27
C ARG A 155 3.81 -20.09 -17.64
N ILE A 156 4.86 -19.81 -16.90
CA ILE A 156 5.79 -18.71 -17.13
C ILE A 156 7.19 -19.31 -17.13
N ASP A 157 8.03 -18.87 -18.04
CA ASP A 157 9.45 -19.19 -18.04
C ASP A 157 10.09 -18.83 -16.70
N GLY A 158 11.06 -19.64 -16.24
CA GLY A 158 11.67 -19.47 -14.93
C GLY A 158 12.41 -18.14 -14.77
N ALA A 159 13.17 -17.71 -15.77
CA ALA A 159 13.90 -16.45 -15.74
C ALA A 159 12.92 -15.26 -15.74
N VAL A 160 11.84 -15.35 -16.54
CA VAL A 160 10.77 -14.34 -16.55
C VAL A 160 10.06 -14.26 -15.19
N PHE A 161 9.82 -15.41 -14.54
CA PHE A 161 9.22 -15.45 -13.21
C PHE A 161 10.13 -14.75 -12.17
N VAL A 162 11.41 -15.12 -12.14
CA VAL A 162 12.39 -14.52 -11.23
C VAL A 162 12.53 -13.01 -11.49
N GLY A 163 12.65 -12.59 -12.74
CA GLY A 163 12.72 -11.18 -13.10
C GLY A 163 11.51 -10.40 -12.59
N ARG A 164 10.30 -10.92 -12.77
CA ARG A 164 9.07 -10.31 -12.26
C ARG A 164 9.02 -10.30 -10.73
N PHE A 165 9.48 -11.35 -10.08
CA PHE A 165 9.56 -11.41 -8.63
C PHE A 165 10.52 -10.36 -8.07
N LEU A 166 11.69 -10.21 -8.68
CA LEU A 166 12.71 -9.25 -8.30
C LEU A 166 12.25 -7.79 -8.42
N LEU A 167 11.29 -7.48 -9.28
CA LEU A 167 10.67 -6.15 -9.33
C LEU A 167 9.99 -5.74 -8.02
N HIS A 168 9.73 -6.68 -7.11
CA HIS A 168 9.17 -6.40 -5.78
C HIS A 168 10.23 -6.20 -4.71
N VAL A 169 11.49 -6.45 -5.03
CA VAL A 169 12.62 -6.16 -4.15
C VAL A 169 12.81 -4.66 -4.15
N LEU A 170 12.64 -4.06 -2.99
CA LEU A 170 12.76 -2.62 -2.84
C LEU A 170 14.23 -2.22 -2.73
N PRO A 171 14.61 -1.05 -3.26
CA PRO A 171 15.95 -0.51 -3.07
C PRO A 171 16.30 -0.37 -1.58
N ALA A 172 17.59 -0.44 -1.27
CA ALA A 172 18.07 -0.18 0.08
C ALA A 172 17.59 1.19 0.57
N GLY A 173 17.12 1.26 1.82
CA GLY A 173 16.58 2.48 2.42
C GLY A 173 15.14 2.83 2.01
N PHE A 174 14.50 2.05 1.15
CA PHE A 174 13.11 2.31 0.80
C PHE A 174 12.17 1.91 1.94
N THR A 175 11.41 2.87 2.46
CA THR A 175 10.44 2.66 3.53
C THR A 175 9.07 2.37 2.95
N ARG A 176 8.54 1.16 3.17
CA ARG A 176 7.19 0.76 2.71
C ARG A 176 6.09 1.51 3.41
N ILE A 177 6.18 1.64 4.73
CA ILE A 177 5.18 2.29 5.57
C ILE A 177 5.71 3.64 6.00
N ARG A 178 4.93 4.68 5.76
CA ARG A 178 5.26 6.05 6.17
C ARG A 178 4.19 6.59 7.07
N HIS A 179 4.60 7.21 8.16
CA HIS A 179 3.72 7.79 9.16
C HIS A 179 3.70 9.31 9.04
N TYR A 180 2.50 9.88 9.10
CA TYR A 180 2.27 11.33 9.00
C TYR A 180 1.27 11.81 10.06
N GLY A 181 1.18 13.12 10.27
CA GLY A 181 0.24 13.76 11.19
C GLY A 181 0.36 13.19 12.61
N LEU A 182 -0.72 12.72 13.19
CA LEU A 182 -0.77 12.13 14.54
C LEU A 182 0.24 10.99 14.75
N LEU A 183 0.59 10.27 13.69
CA LEU A 183 1.49 9.13 13.73
C LEU A 183 2.91 9.48 13.29
N ALA A 184 3.21 10.74 12.98
CA ALA A 184 4.56 11.16 12.61
C ALA A 184 5.54 10.88 13.76
N PRO A 185 6.71 10.28 13.50
CA PRO A 185 7.64 9.83 14.57
C PRO A 185 7.94 10.89 15.61
N ALA A 186 8.14 12.14 15.18
CA ALA A 186 8.46 13.26 16.07
C ALA A 186 7.35 13.60 17.09
N HIS A 187 6.10 13.29 16.80
CA HIS A 187 4.95 13.70 17.62
C HIS A 187 4.07 12.56 18.09
N LYS A 188 4.31 11.34 17.59
CA LYS A 188 3.47 10.16 17.78
C LYS A 188 3.08 9.95 19.25
N THR A 189 4.06 9.90 20.15
CA THR A 189 3.82 9.58 21.57
C THR A 189 2.90 10.60 22.20
N ARG A 190 3.20 11.90 22.03
CA ARG A 190 2.40 13.00 22.57
C ARG A 190 1.00 13.01 21.97
N CYS A 191 0.89 12.97 20.65
CA CYS A 191 -0.40 13.04 19.97
C CYS A 191 -1.29 11.84 20.28
N LEU A 192 -0.74 10.63 20.39
CA LEU A 192 -1.52 9.46 20.79
C LEU A 192 -1.99 9.52 22.24
N SER A 193 -1.16 10.03 23.14
CA SER A 193 -1.57 10.23 24.55
C SER A 193 -2.73 11.23 24.64
N GLN A 194 -2.61 12.38 23.98
CA GLN A 194 -3.67 13.38 23.93
C GLN A 194 -4.96 12.84 23.30
N ALA A 195 -4.85 12.18 22.15
CA ALA A 195 -6.00 11.60 21.48
C ALA A 195 -6.72 10.54 22.33
N ARG A 196 -5.99 9.69 23.05
CA ARG A 196 -6.58 8.73 24.00
C ARG A 196 -7.30 9.40 25.15
N ALA A 197 -6.67 10.41 25.74
CA ALA A 197 -7.29 11.20 26.82
C ALA A 197 -8.59 11.87 26.35
N ALA A 198 -8.55 12.55 25.18
CA ALA A 198 -9.71 13.21 24.61
C ALA A 198 -10.85 12.25 24.22
N LEU A 199 -10.51 11.00 23.87
CA LEU A 199 -11.47 9.95 23.51
C LEU A 199 -11.84 9.04 24.68
N ALA A 200 -11.40 9.32 25.90
CA ALA A 200 -11.55 8.48 27.09
C ALA A 200 -11.11 7.01 26.86
N MET A 201 -10.10 6.80 26.05
CA MET A 201 -9.57 5.47 25.73
C MET A 201 -8.47 5.06 26.72
N PRO A 202 -8.47 3.81 27.21
CA PRO A 202 -7.44 3.34 28.12
C PRO A 202 -6.05 3.37 27.49
N VAL A 203 -5.05 3.55 28.33
CA VAL A 203 -3.65 3.38 27.91
C VAL A 203 -3.45 1.89 27.59
N PRO A 204 -2.89 1.55 26.43
CA PRO A 204 -2.65 0.16 26.09
C PRO A 204 -1.62 -0.44 27.03
N ASN A 205 -1.84 -1.69 27.42
CA ASN A 205 -0.82 -2.44 28.15
C ASN A 205 0.48 -2.48 27.36
N PRO A 206 1.64 -2.38 28.00
CA PRO A 206 2.91 -2.57 27.33
C PRO A 206 2.93 -3.94 26.62
N ILE A 207 3.27 -3.94 25.34
CA ILE A 207 3.49 -5.19 24.62
C ILE A 207 4.78 -5.78 25.15
N ALA A 208 4.71 -6.96 25.76
CA ALA A 208 5.91 -7.72 26.13
C ALA A 208 6.73 -7.95 24.85
N GLN A 209 8.00 -7.54 24.88
CA GLN A 209 8.90 -7.82 23.76
C GLN A 209 9.20 -9.31 23.74
N GLU A 210 8.67 -9.97 22.74
CA GLU A 210 8.93 -11.38 22.51
C GLU A 210 10.26 -11.53 21.76
N THR A 211 11.08 -12.49 22.17
CA THR A 211 12.31 -12.80 21.42
C THR A 211 11.96 -13.40 20.05
N MET A 212 12.88 -13.30 19.08
CA MET A 212 12.68 -13.91 17.77
C MET A 212 12.40 -15.41 17.86
N ALA A 213 13.11 -16.12 18.75
CA ALA A 213 12.90 -17.54 18.99
C ALA A 213 11.50 -17.84 19.54
N ALA A 214 11.03 -17.07 20.52
CA ALA A 214 9.69 -17.22 21.06
C ALA A 214 8.62 -16.92 20.02
N PHE A 215 8.81 -15.87 19.21
CA PHE A 215 7.93 -15.52 18.09
C PHE A 215 7.84 -16.65 17.06
N MET A 216 8.98 -17.17 16.61
CA MET A 216 9.04 -18.23 15.61
C MET A 216 8.40 -19.54 16.13
N ARG A 217 8.61 -19.88 17.39
CA ARG A 217 7.96 -21.04 18.04
C ARG A 217 6.43 -20.87 18.05
N ARG A 218 5.95 -19.69 18.45
CA ARG A 218 4.51 -19.42 18.57
C ARG A 218 3.80 -19.33 17.23
N VAL A 219 4.40 -18.65 16.25
CA VAL A 219 3.73 -18.33 14.98
C VAL A 219 4.02 -19.38 13.91
N ALA A 220 5.27 -19.75 13.73
CA ALA A 220 5.71 -20.65 12.67
C ALA A 220 5.86 -22.09 13.13
N ARG A 221 5.81 -22.36 14.45
CA ARG A 221 6.10 -23.68 15.07
C ARG A 221 7.50 -24.19 14.71
N ILE A 222 8.45 -23.26 14.58
CA ILE A 222 9.85 -23.54 14.28
C ILE A 222 10.65 -23.28 15.55
N GLU A 223 11.45 -24.26 15.97
CA GLU A 223 12.49 -24.10 16.98
C GLU A 223 13.72 -23.53 16.28
N LEU A 224 14.18 -22.36 16.72
CA LEU A 224 15.47 -21.83 16.31
C LEU A 224 16.52 -22.39 17.24
N GLU A 225 17.36 -23.27 16.74
CA GLU A 225 18.57 -23.70 17.43
C GLU A 225 19.53 -22.51 17.56
N ARG A 226 20.26 -22.43 18.66
CA ARG A 226 21.22 -21.35 18.97
C ARG A 226 22.48 -21.53 18.16
#